data_be782ef9f047851730e73fb95109de34
#
_entry.id   be782ef9f047851730e73fb95109de34
#
_cell.length_a   1.000
_cell.length_b   1.000
_cell.length_c   1.000
_cell.angle_alpha   90.00
_cell.angle_beta   90.00
_cell.angle_gamma   90.00
#
_symmetry.space_group_name_H-M   'P 1'
#
loop_
_entity.id
_entity.type
_entity.pdbx_description
1 polymer ?
#
loop_
_entity_poly.entity_id
_entity_poly.type
_entity_poly.pdbx_seq_one_letter_code
_entity_poly.pdbx_strand_id
1 'polypeptide(L)'
;MLDVAIIGCGVVGAAAAYELSHYPLHVAVLEAENDVADGTTKANSAILHAGYDPETGTQMARLNVQGVALAKKICARLDVPYRQCGSLVLALSQAELPHLQKLYANGVANGVPGIRLLTAEETLAMEPQLAPTVAGALFAPSAAIVSPWEFALAMAEVAVRNGVELYRSTPVTNIEKIDGGWQLTTPNGSFAARYVVNAAGLNAQAIHEMAAPHTFTLEPTRGEYYLLDKSEGNRVNHVIFQCPNENGKGVLVAPTVHGNLLVGPNAQPVAGDDTACTADGLAFVAAAARRSVPGIRFGESIRNFAGVRANVDTGDFVIGEADGAPGFIDLAGMKSPGLSSAPAVAKEVTKILAAHNDLPEPKTNYKDGRTRVRFKELPPEQKAELIAKNPAYGRVICRCETITEGEILDALQSEIPAVSIDGVKRRCNAGMGRCQGGFCGPRVLELISKTLGIDPLDVLQDKAGTNVLLCETKTGRGCNHG
;
A
#
# COMPACT_ATOMS: atom_id res chain seq x y z
N MET A 1 23.69 16.96 10.76
CA MET A 1 22.48 16.56 11.49
C MET A 1 21.29 16.81 10.57
N LEU A 2 20.41 15.81 10.42
CA LEU A 2 19.16 15.94 9.65
C LEU A 2 18.16 16.84 10.39
N ASP A 3 17.29 17.49 9.64
CA ASP A 3 16.10 18.11 10.26
C ASP A 3 15.10 17.04 10.67
N VAL A 4 14.83 16.07 9.77
CA VAL A 4 13.87 14.97 10.04
C VAL A 4 14.43 13.64 9.55
N ALA A 5 14.40 12.61 10.41
CA ALA A 5 14.59 11.21 10.04
C ALA A 5 13.24 10.48 10.07
N ILE A 6 12.86 9.84 8.98
CA ILE A 6 11.64 9.03 8.86
C ILE A 6 12.03 7.56 8.91
N ILE A 7 11.44 6.78 9.81
CA ILE A 7 11.69 5.34 9.97
C ILE A 7 10.58 4.57 9.26
N GLY A 8 10.95 3.87 8.17
CA GLY A 8 10.04 3.10 7.31
C GLY A 8 9.53 3.88 6.10
N CYS A 9 9.49 3.20 4.95
CA CYS A 9 9.01 3.72 3.66
C CYS A 9 7.79 2.94 3.14
N GLY A 10 6.89 2.54 4.04
CA GLY A 10 5.52 2.17 3.68
C GLY A 10 4.73 3.40 3.22
N VAL A 11 3.43 3.24 2.92
CA VAL A 11 2.60 4.34 2.41
C VAL A 11 2.59 5.57 3.33
N VAL A 12 2.67 5.37 4.64
CA VAL A 12 2.66 6.47 5.63
C VAL A 12 3.97 7.22 5.63
N GLY A 13 5.11 6.52 5.69
CA GLY A 13 6.43 7.14 5.62
C GLY A 13 6.71 7.79 4.27
N ALA A 14 6.28 7.16 3.16
CA ALA A 14 6.36 7.74 1.82
C ALA A 14 5.51 9.02 1.69
N ALA A 15 4.32 9.05 2.29
CA ALA A 15 3.47 10.24 2.33
C ALA A 15 4.11 11.36 3.18
N ALA A 16 4.70 11.03 4.34
CA ALA A 16 5.42 11.98 5.17
C ALA A 16 6.64 12.56 4.44
N ALA A 17 7.43 11.71 3.77
CA ALA A 17 8.55 12.14 2.95
C ALA A 17 8.11 13.07 1.80
N TYR A 18 7.02 12.72 1.11
CA TYR A 18 6.44 13.54 0.05
C TYR A 18 5.99 14.91 0.57
N GLU A 19 5.26 14.96 1.67
CA GLU A 19 4.79 16.22 2.27
C GLU A 19 5.97 17.08 2.72
N LEU A 20 6.94 16.52 3.45
CA LEU A 20 8.12 17.25 3.92
C LEU A 20 9.04 17.70 2.79
N SER A 21 9.06 16.98 1.66
CA SER A 21 9.89 17.34 0.50
C SER A 21 9.50 18.66 -0.15
N HIS A 22 8.31 19.20 0.14
CA HIS A 22 7.88 20.53 -0.29
C HIS A 22 8.67 21.66 0.38
N TYR A 23 9.34 21.38 1.50
CA TYR A 23 10.06 22.35 2.31
C TYR A 23 11.58 22.20 2.17
N PRO A 24 12.37 23.26 2.36
CA PRO A 24 13.84 23.19 2.30
C PRO A 24 14.41 22.58 3.59
N LEU A 25 13.97 21.39 3.94
CA LEU A 25 14.42 20.58 5.07
C LEU A 25 15.37 19.48 4.59
N HIS A 26 16.36 19.15 5.41
CA HIS A 26 17.23 17.99 5.20
C HIS A 26 16.54 16.75 5.79
N VAL A 27 15.90 15.96 4.94
CA VAL A 27 15.09 14.81 5.32
C VAL A 27 15.73 13.52 4.82
N ALA A 28 15.83 12.52 5.70
CA ALA A 28 16.20 11.16 5.32
C ALA A 28 15.10 10.16 5.69
N VAL A 29 14.93 9.13 4.85
CA VAL A 29 14.08 7.97 5.11
C VAL A 29 14.97 6.75 5.30
N LEU A 30 14.83 6.04 6.41
CA LEU A 30 15.52 4.81 6.75
C LEU A 30 14.55 3.63 6.60
N GLU A 31 14.73 2.84 5.53
CA GLU A 31 13.90 1.67 5.23
C GLU A 31 14.68 0.39 5.55
N ALA A 32 14.06 -0.48 6.32
CA ALA A 32 14.68 -1.73 6.75
C ALA A 32 14.86 -2.73 5.59
N GLU A 33 13.91 -2.75 4.65
CA GLU A 33 13.93 -3.67 3.50
C GLU A 33 14.72 -3.08 2.32
N ASN A 34 14.99 -3.91 1.33
CA ASN A 34 15.73 -3.53 0.12
C ASN A 34 14.90 -2.71 -0.88
N ASP A 35 13.61 -2.53 -0.63
CA ASP A 35 12.71 -1.74 -1.46
C ASP A 35 11.63 -1.04 -0.61
N VAL A 36 10.98 -0.03 -1.16
CA VAL A 36 9.89 0.70 -0.53
C VAL A 36 8.56 -0.04 -0.68
N ALA A 37 7.59 0.29 0.18
CA ALA A 37 6.25 -0.30 0.18
C ALA A 37 6.23 -1.83 0.40
N ASP A 38 7.25 -2.40 1.02
CA ASP A 38 7.44 -3.86 1.10
C ASP A 38 6.73 -4.53 2.29
N GLY A 39 6.17 -3.78 3.22
CA GLY A 39 5.36 -4.28 4.34
C GLY A 39 3.86 -4.43 3.99
N THR A 40 3.00 -4.04 4.93
CA THR A 40 1.52 -4.03 4.79
C THR A 40 1.03 -3.27 3.55
N THR A 41 1.80 -2.30 3.05
CA THR A 41 1.47 -1.50 1.87
C THR A 41 1.31 -2.33 0.61
N LYS A 42 2.10 -3.40 0.39
CA LYS A 42 1.97 -4.27 -0.79
C LYS A 42 0.87 -5.32 -0.68
N ALA A 43 0.33 -5.55 0.54
CA ALA A 43 -0.57 -6.67 0.83
C ALA A 43 -1.80 -6.22 1.63
N ASN A 44 -2.74 -5.56 0.94
CA ASN A 44 -3.98 -5.04 1.49
C ASN A 44 -5.10 -5.07 0.44
N SER A 45 -6.27 -4.53 0.78
CA SER A 45 -7.46 -4.52 -0.10
C SER A 45 -7.40 -3.48 -1.23
N ALA A 46 -6.38 -2.64 -1.30
CA ALA A 46 -6.21 -1.59 -2.31
C ALA A 46 -7.35 -0.54 -2.34
N ILE A 47 -8.03 -0.31 -1.23
CA ILE A 47 -9.22 0.54 -1.13
C ILE A 47 -8.89 1.85 -0.42
N LEU A 48 -9.32 2.94 -1.02
CA LEU A 48 -9.44 4.25 -0.39
C LEU A 48 -10.86 4.38 0.16
N HIS A 49 -11.00 4.13 1.47
CA HIS A 49 -12.28 4.10 2.17
C HIS A 49 -12.90 5.48 2.27
N ALA A 50 -14.22 5.59 2.14
CA ALA A 50 -14.96 6.85 2.17
C ALA A 50 -14.95 7.56 3.54
N GLY A 51 -14.90 6.81 4.66
CA GLY A 51 -14.84 7.38 6.00
C GLY A 51 -16.09 7.19 6.87
N TYR A 52 -17.02 6.31 6.48
CA TYR A 52 -18.24 6.05 7.23
C TYR A 52 -18.06 5.04 8.39
N ASP A 53 -17.01 4.22 8.35
CA ASP A 53 -16.80 3.13 9.33
C ASP A 53 -16.13 3.60 10.64
N PRO A 54 -15.10 4.45 10.65
CA PRO A 54 -14.49 4.93 11.88
C PRO A 54 -15.46 5.75 12.74
N GLU A 55 -15.39 5.56 14.05
CA GLU A 55 -16.23 6.27 15.01
C GLU A 55 -16.03 7.78 14.92
N THR A 56 -17.16 8.53 14.95
CA THR A 56 -17.14 10.00 14.89
C THR A 56 -16.35 10.60 16.05
N GLY A 57 -15.51 11.57 15.75
CA GLY A 57 -14.64 12.25 16.72
C GLY A 57 -13.23 11.66 16.83
N THR A 58 -12.97 10.49 16.26
CA THR A 58 -11.63 9.88 16.23
C THR A 58 -10.73 10.54 15.19
N GLN A 59 -9.41 10.44 15.39
CA GLN A 59 -8.42 10.83 14.36
C GLN A 59 -8.62 10.03 13.07
N MET A 60 -8.90 8.75 13.21
CA MET A 60 -9.17 7.83 12.11
C MET A 60 -10.32 8.32 11.23
N ALA A 61 -11.44 8.78 11.82
CA ALA A 61 -12.59 9.35 11.07
C ALA A 61 -12.19 10.61 10.30
N ARG A 62 -11.60 11.57 11.00
CA ARG A 62 -11.18 12.86 10.44
C ARG A 62 -10.17 12.69 9.31
N LEU A 63 -9.11 11.92 9.55
CA LEU A 63 -8.01 11.76 8.61
C LEU A 63 -8.37 10.87 7.42
N ASN A 64 -9.34 9.95 7.56
CA ASN A 64 -9.83 9.17 6.43
C ASN A 64 -10.55 10.06 5.39
N VAL A 65 -11.52 10.87 5.81
CA VAL A 65 -12.28 11.74 4.89
C VAL A 65 -11.34 12.75 4.21
N GLN A 66 -10.42 13.35 4.95
CA GLN A 66 -9.42 14.26 4.39
C GLN A 66 -8.45 13.53 3.45
N GLY A 67 -7.98 12.36 3.85
CA GLY A 67 -6.99 11.58 3.13
C GLY A 67 -7.50 11.08 1.78
N VAL A 68 -8.74 10.59 1.69
CA VAL A 68 -9.30 10.11 0.40
C VAL A 68 -9.42 11.25 -0.62
N ALA A 69 -9.75 12.46 -0.16
CA ALA A 69 -9.81 13.64 -1.02
C ALA A 69 -8.42 14.09 -1.52
N LEU A 70 -7.39 13.99 -0.65
CA LEU A 70 -6.01 14.27 -1.01
C LEU A 70 -5.45 13.19 -1.93
N ALA A 71 -5.70 11.90 -1.64
CA ALA A 71 -5.23 10.78 -2.44
C ALA A 71 -5.69 10.86 -3.90
N LYS A 72 -6.94 11.27 -4.15
CA LYS A 72 -7.44 11.50 -5.52
C LYS A 72 -6.58 12.51 -6.28
N LYS A 73 -6.21 13.62 -5.63
CA LYS A 73 -5.38 14.67 -6.24
C LYS A 73 -3.95 14.19 -6.48
N ILE A 74 -3.38 13.50 -5.50
CA ILE A 74 -2.02 12.96 -5.58
C ILE A 74 -1.94 11.89 -6.68
N CYS A 75 -2.89 10.95 -6.75
CA CYS A 75 -2.92 9.92 -7.79
C CYS A 75 -2.99 10.52 -9.20
N ALA A 76 -3.82 11.56 -9.40
CA ALA A 76 -3.90 12.25 -10.70
C ALA A 76 -2.59 12.98 -11.06
N ARG A 77 -1.91 13.60 -10.08
CA ARG A 77 -0.68 14.36 -10.27
C ARG A 77 0.54 13.45 -10.51
N LEU A 78 0.59 12.32 -9.81
CA LEU A 78 1.71 11.39 -9.82
C LEU A 78 1.49 10.18 -10.74
N ASP A 79 0.47 10.23 -11.60
CA ASP A 79 0.15 9.16 -12.54
C ASP A 79 0.05 7.78 -11.89
N VAL A 80 -0.67 7.71 -10.75
CA VAL A 80 -0.93 6.45 -10.04
C VAL A 80 -2.26 5.87 -10.50
N PRO A 81 -2.34 4.56 -10.83
CA PRO A 81 -3.59 3.92 -11.18
C PRO A 81 -4.63 4.07 -10.06
N TYR A 82 -5.73 4.75 -10.37
CA TYR A 82 -6.80 5.12 -9.45
C TYR A 82 -8.15 5.04 -10.16
N ARG A 83 -9.17 4.52 -9.47
CA ARG A 83 -10.54 4.53 -9.96
C ARG A 83 -11.52 4.81 -8.82
N GLN A 84 -12.26 5.91 -8.91
CA GLN A 84 -13.37 6.20 -8.01
C GLN A 84 -14.59 5.37 -8.44
N CYS A 85 -14.73 4.19 -7.87
CA CYS A 85 -15.81 3.27 -8.18
C CYS A 85 -16.93 3.28 -7.14
N GLY A 86 -16.74 3.94 -5.99
CA GLY A 86 -17.67 3.85 -4.88
C GLY A 86 -17.62 2.51 -4.14
N SER A 87 -18.34 2.44 -3.02
CA SER A 87 -18.50 1.20 -2.24
C SER A 87 -19.92 0.99 -1.79
N LEU A 88 -20.32 -0.26 -1.66
CA LEU A 88 -21.60 -0.71 -1.13
C LEU A 88 -21.36 -1.57 0.12
N VAL A 89 -21.99 -1.23 1.24
CA VAL A 89 -22.11 -2.15 2.39
C VAL A 89 -23.47 -2.81 2.30
N LEU A 90 -23.50 -4.12 2.09
CA LEU A 90 -24.73 -4.87 1.87
C LEU A 90 -25.36 -5.35 3.19
N ALA A 91 -26.66 -5.14 3.36
CA ALA A 91 -27.48 -5.91 4.25
C ALA A 91 -28.01 -7.13 3.47
N LEU A 92 -27.70 -8.34 3.92
CA LEU A 92 -28.15 -9.60 3.30
C LEU A 92 -29.45 -10.12 3.93
N SER A 93 -29.98 -9.40 4.92
CA SER A 93 -31.27 -9.68 5.58
C SER A 93 -31.88 -8.38 6.12
N GLN A 94 -33.19 -8.40 6.39
CA GLN A 94 -33.90 -7.27 7.03
C GLN A 94 -33.33 -6.93 8.41
N ALA A 95 -32.81 -7.92 9.13
CA ALA A 95 -32.21 -7.74 10.47
C ALA A 95 -30.92 -6.90 10.44
N GLU A 96 -30.25 -6.80 9.29
CA GLU A 96 -29.02 -6.04 9.13
C GLU A 96 -29.25 -4.56 8.74
N LEU A 97 -30.47 -4.18 8.33
CA LEU A 97 -30.78 -2.79 7.92
C LEU A 97 -30.52 -1.74 9.01
N PRO A 98 -30.80 -1.99 10.31
CA PRO A 98 -30.44 -1.03 11.36
C PRO A 98 -28.93 -0.73 11.43
N HIS A 99 -28.08 -1.70 11.08
CA HIS A 99 -26.62 -1.47 11.02
C HIS A 99 -26.25 -0.50 9.88
N LEU A 100 -26.89 -0.60 8.71
CA LEU A 100 -26.69 0.36 7.61
C LEU A 100 -27.10 1.79 8.02
N GLN A 101 -28.21 1.93 8.77
CA GLN A 101 -28.66 3.23 9.28
C GLN A 101 -27.62 3.85 10.25
N LYS A 102 -27.02 3.01 11.12
CA LYS A 102 -25.95 3.45 12.02
C LYS A 102 -24.71 3.91 11.24
N LEU A 103 -24.28 3.15 10.25
CA LEU A 103 -23.14 3.52 9.39
C LEU A 103 -23.45 4.77 8.57
N TYR A 104 -24.68 4.94 8.11
CA TYR A 104 -25.11 6.16 7.40
C TYR A 104 -25.03 7.38 8.30
N ALA A 105 -25.59 7.32 9.51
CA ALA A 105 -25.53 8.40 10.47
C ALA A 105 -24.09 8.78 10.83
N ASN A 106 -23.23 7.77 11.05
CA ASN A 106 -21.82 7.97 11.31
C ASN A 106 -21.10 8.62 10.11
N GLY A 107 -21.37 8.16 8.89
CA GLY A 107 -20.80 8.73 7.68
C GLY A 107 -21.21 10.18 7.42
N VAL A 108 -22.47 10.53 7.71
CA VAL A 108 -22.96 11.93 7.64
C VAL A 108 -22.23 12.79 8.67
N ALA A 109 -22.10 12.31 9.90
CA ALA A 109 -21.39 13.02 10.97
C ALA A 109 -19.89 13.21 10.68
N ASN A 110 -19.27 12.24 10.02
CA ASN A 110 -17.87 12.31 9.57
C ASN A 110 -17.67 13.18 8.32
N GLY A 111 -18.75 13.63 7.67
CA GLY A 111 -18.69 14.48 6.48
C GLY A 111 -18.41 13.70 5.18
N VAL A 112 -18.80 12.42 5.09
CA VAL A 112 -18.63 11.60 3.86
C VAL A 112 -19.54 12.15 2.75
N PRO A 113 -19.00 12.62 1.62
CA PRO A 113 -19.80 13.26 0.59
C PRO A 113 -20.67 12.26 -0.17
N GLY A 114 -21.94 12.61 -0.38
CA GLY A 114 -22.89 11.87 -1.23
C GLY A 114 -23.28 10.48 -0.72
N ILE A 115 -23.00 10.18 0.55
CA ILE A 115 -23.40 8.91 1.18
C ILE A 115 -24.92 8.77 1.23
N ARG A 116 -25.46 7.60 0.90
CA ARG A 116 -26.91 7.35 0.90
C ARG A 116 -27.25 5.88 1.14
N LEU A 117 -28.45 5.65 1.67
CA LEU A 117 -29.05 4.32 1.77
C LEU A 117 -29.75 3.99 0.44
N LEU A 118 -29.65 2.74 0.03
CA LEU A 118 -30.30 2.17 -1.15
C LEU A 118 -31.28 1.08 -0.75
N THR A 119 -32.38 0.98 -1.48
CA THR A 119 -33.29 -0.17 -1.42
C THR A 119 -32.64 -1.42 -2.05
N ALA A 120 -33.25 -2.57 -1.86
CA ALA A 120 -32.82 -3.81 -2.53
C ALA A 120 -32.86 -3.67 -4.06
N GLU A 121 -33.94 -3.07 -4.60
CA GLU A 121 -34.10 -2.86 -6.04
C GLU A 121 -33.01 -1.94 -6.62
N GLU A 122 -32.76 -0.79 -5.99
CA GLU A 122 -31.68 0.14 -6.40
C GLU A 122 -30.31 -0.54 -6.34
N THR A 123 -30.06 -1.33 -5.28
CA THR A 123 -28.79 -2.06 -5.10
C THR A 123 -28.57 -3.09 -6.20
N LEU A 124 -29.58 -3.90 -6.49
CA LEU A 124 -29.51 -4.93 -7.53
C LEU A 124 -29.47 -4.33 -8.95
N ALA A 125 -30.07 -3.17 -9.16
CA ALA A 125 -29.95 -2.44 -10.43
C ALA A 125 -28.51 -1.92 -10.65
N MET A 126 -27.82 -1.48 -9.58
CA MET A 126 -26.41 -1.06 -9.66
C MET A 126 -25.44 -2.23 -9.82
N GLU A 127 -25.72 -3.35 -9.17
CA GLU A 127 -24.87 -4.56 -9.15
C GLU A 127 -25.74 -5.83 -9.39
N PRO A 128 -26.05 -6.16 -10.65
CA PRO A 128 -26.98 -7.26 -10.98
C PRO A 128 -26.47 -8.66 -10.61
N GLN A 129 -25.18 -8.80 -10.29
CA GLN A 129 -24.57 -10.09 -9.94
C GLN A 129 -24.52 -10.36 -8.43
N LEU A 130 -25.11 -9.48 -7.63
CA LEU A 130 -25.27 -9.70 -6.19
C LEU A 130 -26.28 -10.81 -5.91
N ALA A 131 -26.18 -11.36 -4.71
CA ALA A 131 -27.16 -12.35 -4.24
C ALA A 131 -28.56 -11.74 -4.16
N PRO A 132 -29.61 -12.47 -4.57
CA PRO A 132 -30.98 -11.96 -4.53
C PRO A 132 -31.53 -11.75 -3.12
N THR A 133 -30.80 -12.18 -2.09
CA THR A 133 -31.13 -11.97 -0.68
C THR A 133 -30.77 -10.58 -0.16
N VAL A 134 -30.17 -9.73 -0.98
CA VAL A 134 -29.84 -8.35 -0.60
C VAL A 134 -31.11 -7.60 -0.21
N ALA A 135 -31.14 -7.07 1.02
CA ALA A 135 -32.25 -6.29 1.58
C ALA A 135 -32.07 -4.78 1.40
N GLY A 136 -30.85 -4.32 1.14
CA GLY A 136 -30.50 -2.94 0.91
C GLY A 136 -28.99 -2.73 1.02
N ALA A 137 -28.53 -1.50 0.79
CA ALA A 137 -27.11 -1.14 0.91
C ALA A 137 -26.89 0.27 1.40
N LEU A 138 -25.71 0.52 1.97
CA LEU A 138 -25.14 1.84 2.14
C LEU A 138 -24.19 2.11 0.97
N PHE A 139 -24.47 3.14 0.19
CA PHE A 139 -23.61 3.57 -0.93
C PHE A 139 -22.77 4.77 -0.55
N ALA A 140 -21.45 4.65 -0.73
CA ALA A 140 -20.50 5.75 -0.51
C ALA A 140 -19.73 6.02 -1.82
N PRO A 141 -20.11 7.03 -2.61
CA PRO A 141 -19.57 7.30 -3.95
C PRO A 141 -18.12 7.80 -3.94
N SER A 142 -17.64 8.31 -2.81
CA SER A 142 -16.27 8.82 -2.67
C SER A 142 -15.21 7.73 -2.48
N ALA A 143 -15.61 6.49 -2.18
CA ALA A 143 -14.69 5.36 -2.11
C ALA A 143 -14.03 5.08 -3.47
N ALA A 144 -12.80 4.64 -3.44
CA ALA A 144 -12.01 4.36 -4.64
C ALA A 144 -11.12 3.13 -4.46
N ILE A 145 -10.56 2.65 -5.56
CA ILE A 145 -9.48 1.67 -5.58
C ILE A 145 -8.23 2.29 -6.18
N VAL A 146 -7.08 1.82 -5.74
CA VAL A 146 -5.76 2.36 -6.10
C VAL A 146 -4.73 1.23 -6.23
N SER A 147 -3.62 1.45 -6.94
CA SER A 147 -2.43 0.60 -6.79
C SER A 147 -1.66 1.03 -5.53
N PRO A 148 -1.73 0.27 -4.41
CA PRO A 148 -1.22 0.77 -3.13
C PRO A 148 0.31 0.89 -3.10
N TRP A 149 1.03 -0.04 -3.75
CA TRP A 149 2.49 0.03 -3.86
C TRP A 149 2.93 1.16 -4.80
N GLU A 150 2.24 1.38 -5.94
CA GLU A 150 2.54 2.50 -6.83
C GLU A 150 2.23 3.84 -6.17
N PHE A 151 1.21 3.91 -5.32
CA PHE A 151 0.86 5.12 -4.57
C PHE A 151 1.98 5.51 -3.59
N ALA A 152 2.50 4.56 -2.83
CA ALA A 152 3.65 4.80 -1.94
C ALA A 152 4.92 5.11 -2.72
N LEU A 153 5.24 4.30 -3.74
CA LEU A 153 6.43 4.48 -4.58
C LEU A 153 6.44 5.85 -5.27
N ALA A 154 5.31 6.27 -5.85
CA ALA A 154 5.22 7.55 -6.54
C ALA A 154 5.48 8.74 -5.61
N MET A 155 4.95 8.71 -4.39
CA MET A 155 5.24 9.72 -3.39
C MET A 155 6.71 9.71 -2.97
N ALA A 156 7.30 8.53 -2.76
CA ALA A 156 8.71 8.38 -2.41
C ALA A 156 9.64 8.86 -3.54
N GLU A 157 9.39 8.49 -4.81
CA GLU A 157 10.17 8.92 -5.97
C GLU A 157 10.19 10.45 -6.12
N VAL A 158 9.03 11.09 -5.95
CA VAL A 158 8.95 12.55 -6.00
C VAL A 158 9.66 13.19 -4.81
N ALA A 159 9.59 12.60 -3.62
CA ALA A 159 10.33 13.08 -2.46
C ALA A 159 11.85 13.01 -2.70
N VAL A 160 12.37 11.89 -3.22
CA VAL A 160 13.80 11.73 -3.57
C VAL A 160 14.22 12.74 -4.64
N ARG A 161 13.43 12.92 -5.70
CA ARG A 161 13.67 13.94 -6.74
C ARG A 161 13.78 15.36 -6.19
N ASN A 162 13.11 15.63 -5.08
CA ASN A 162 13.13 16.92 -4.39
C ASN A 162 14.09 16.98 -3.20
N GLY A 163 15.04 16.04 -3.10
CA GLY A 163 16.17 16.10 -2.19
C GLY A 163 16.01 15.32 -0.88
N VAL A 164 14.99 14.49 -0.74
CA VAL A 164 14.90 13.52 0.38
C VAL A 164 15.89 12.38 0.12
N GLU A 165 16.71 12.06 1.10
CA GLU A 165 17.64 10.93 1.04
C GLU A 165 16.91 9.64 1.43
N LEU A 166 17.06 8.58 0.64
CA LEU A 166 16.46 7.26 0.94
C LEU A 166 17.57 6.23 1.16
N TYR A 167 17.61 5.67 2.35
CA TYR A 167 18.51 4.60 2.75
C TYR A 167 17.72 3.30 2.89
N ARG A 168 17.90 2.38 1.94
CA ARG A 168 17.30 1.03 1.95
C ARG A 168 18.23 0.05 2.64
N SER A 169 17.71 -1.10 3.08
CA SER A 169 18.45 -2.11 3.86
C SER A 169 19.15 -1.49 5.09
N THR A 170 18.45 -0.53 5.73
CA THR A 170 18.98 0.28 6.82
C THR A 170 18.02 0.25 8.03
N PRO A 171 17.86 -0.93 8.66
CA PRO A 171 17.01 -1.06 9.85
C PRO A 171 17.57 -0.24 11.00
N VAL A 172 16.71 0.54 11.67
CA VAL A 172 17.06 1.24 12.92
C VAL A 172 17.04 0.20 14.04
N THR A 173 18.16 0.10 14.76
CA THR A 173 18.36 -0.88 15.85
C THR A 173 18.42 -0.27 17.23
N ASN A 174 18.68 1.04 17.32
CA ASN A 174 18.64 1.78 18.58
C ASN A 174 18.37 3.27 18.33
N ILE A 175 17.72 3.93 19.31
CA ILE A 175 17.45 5.37 19.29
C ILE A 175 17.83 5.95 20.66
N GLU A 176 18.64 6.97 20.66
CA GLU A 176 19.09 7.64 21.87
C GLU A 176 18.88 9.15 21.78
N LYS A 177 18.50 9.78 22.89
CA LYS A 177 18.38 11.22 22.96
C LYS A 177 19.78 11.84 23.04
N ILE A 178 20.02 12.86 22.21
CA ILE A 178 21.26 13.65 22.22
C ILE A 178 20.92 15.13 22.40
N ASP A 179 21.94 15.97 22.53
CA ASP A 179 21.73 17.42 22.56
C ASP A 179 21.17 17.91 21.23
N GLY A 180 20.02 18.55 21.28
CA GLY A 180 19.31 19.09 20.11
C GLY A 180 18.57 18.06 19.23
N GLY A 181 18.39 16.81 19.68
CA GLY A 181 17.65 15.82 18.89
C GLY A 181 17.87 14.36 19.29
N TRP A 182 18.01 13.51 18.29
CA TRP A 182 18.04 12.06 18.39
C TRP A 182 19.18 11.45 17.57
N GLN A 183 19.82 10.42 18.13
CA GLN A 183 20.79 9.57 17.44
C GLN A 183 20.14 8.24 17.11
N LEU A 184 20.08 7.89 15.81
CA LEU A 184 19.58 6.62 15.31
C LEU A 184 20.77 5.75 14.92
N THR A 185 20.84 4.53 15.47
CA THR A 185 21.88 3.54 15.13
C THR A 185 21.34 2.52 14.15
N THR A 186 22.13 2.20 13.14
CA THR A 186 21.84 1.18 12.12
C THR A 186 23.08 0.33 11.87
N PRO A 187 22.96 -0.87 11.25
CA PRO A 187 24.13 -1.65 10.85
C PRO A 187 25.07 -0.92 9.87
N ASN A 188 24.54 0.07 9.14
CA ASN A 188 25.27 0.81 8.10
C ASN A 188 25.85 2.16 8.60
N GLY A 189 25.75 2.45 9.90
CA GLY A 189 26.20 3.70 10.50
C GLY A 189 25.12 4.36 11.35
N SER A 190 25.37 5.57 11.77
CA SER A 190 24.48 6.33 12.65
C SER A 190 24.01 7.63 12.00
N PHE A 191 22.78 8.03 12.33
CA PHE A 191 22.15 9.25 11.84
C PHE A 191 21.73 10.13 13.02
N ALA A 192 22.04 11.41 12.98
CA ALA A 192 21.56 12.38 13.95
C ALA A 192 20.48 13.26 13.32
N ALA A 193 19.32 13.41 13.98
CA ALA A 193 18.19 14.17 13.49
C ALA A 193 17.54 15.00 14.61
N ARG A 194 17.00 16.19 14.29
CA ARG A 194 16.24 17.01 15.24
C ARG A 194 14.89 16.35 15.54
N TYR A 195 14.22 15.87 14.50
CA TYR A 195 12.94 15.16 14.58
C TYR A 195 13.07 13.75 14.05
N VAL A 196 12.38 12.82 14.69
CA VAL A 196 12.20 11.43 14.23
C VAL A 196 10.73 11.18 13.98
N VAL A 197 10.39 10.64 12.83
CA VAL A 197 9.04 10.22 12.47
C VAL A 197 8.99 8.69 12.43
N ASN A 198 8.32 8.08 13.37
CA ASN A 198 8.11 6.64 13.45
C ASN A 198 6.95 6.20 12.55
N ALA A 199 7.25 5.76 11.34
CA ALA A 199 6.31 5.20 10.37
C ALA A 199 6.59 3.70 10.10
N ALA A 200 7.10 2.97 11.12
CA ALA A 200 7.63 1.62 11.00
C ALA A 200 6.56 0.51 10.93
N GLY A 201 5.27 0.85 10.81
CA GLY A 201 4.20 -0.12 10.59
C GLY A 201 4.08 -1.16 11.71
N LEU A 202 4.32 -2.44 11.41
CA LEU A 202 4.29 -3.53 12.40
C LEU A 202 5.43 -3.45 13.45
N ASN A 203 6.47 -2.67 13.18
CA ASN A 203 7.56 -2.46 14.13
C ASN A 203 7.42 -1.14 14.91
N ALA A 204 6.32 -0.39 14.75
CA ALA A 204 6.18 0.94 15.32
C ALA A 204 6.24 0.95 16.85
N GLN A 205 5.71 -0.08 17.53
CA GLN A 205 5.81 -0.22 18.99
C GLN A 205 7.27 -0.39 19.42
N ALA A 206 8.00 -1.31 18.79
CA ALA A 206 9.40 -1.55 19.15
C ALA A 206 10.29 -0.31 18.91
N ILE A 207 10.02 0.45 17.85
CA ILE A 207 10.70 1.71 17.56
C ILE A 207 10.32 2.80 18.60
N HIS A 208 9.04 2.88 19.00
CA HIS A 208 8.57 3.79 20.05
C HIS A 208 9.28 3.52 21.38
N GLU A 209 9.36 2.26 21.78
CA GLU A 209 9.96 1.83 23.06
C GLU A 209 11.48 2.06 23.13
N MET A 210 12.17 2.32 22.00
CA MET A 210 13.57 2.78 22.00
C MET A 210 13.71 4.24 22.45
N ALA A 211 12.67 5.06 22.28
CA ALA A 211 12.72 6.51 22.51
C ALA A 211 11.88 6.99 23.67
N ALA A 212 10.78 6.28 24.01
CA ALA A 212 9.79 6.68 24.98
C ALA A 212 9.27 5.48 25.79
N PRO A 213 8.65 5.72 26.98
CA PRO A 213 7.94 4.67 27.73
C PRO A 213 6.81 4.05 26.90
N HIS A 214 6.50 2.79 27.15
CA HIS A 214 5.39 2.08 26.53
C HIS A 214 4.05 2.81 26.72
N THR A 215 3.34 3.08 25.62
CA THR A 215 2.03 3.78 25.64
C THR A 215 0.97 3.09 24.81
N PHE A 216 1.33 2.15 23.93
CA PHE A 216 0.40 1.38 23.10
C PHE A 216 0.97 0.01 22.76
N THR A 217 0.10 -0.97 22.59
CA THR A 217 0.45 -2.33 22.17
C THR A 217 -0.08 -2.60 20.76
N LEU A 218 0.78 -3.13 19.89
CA LEU A 218 0.35 -3.63 18.59
C LEU A 218 -0.32 -4.99 18.71
N GLU A 219 -1.48 -5.13 18.08
CA GLU A 219 -2.29 -6.35 17.98
C GLU A 219 -2.41 -6.81 16.53
N PRO A 220 -1.36 -7.44 15.95
CA PRO A 220 -1.35 -7.79 14.54
C PRO A 220 -2.47 -8.75 14.16
N THR A 221 -3.17 -8.46 13.04
CA THR A 221 -4.16 -9.37 12.47
C THR A 221 -3.89 -9.63 10.99
N ARG A 222 -3.80 -10.91 10.63
CA ARG A 222 -3.64 -11.36 9.25
C ARG A 222 -4.96 -11.35 8.51
N GLY A 223 -4.92 -10.91 7.26
CA GLY A 223 -6.01 -11.04 6.31
C GLY A 223 -5.56 -11.75 5.05
N GLU A 224 -6.24 -12.82 4.68
CA GLU A 224 -5.94 -13.67 3.54
C GLU A 224 -6.85 -13.36 2.38
N TYR A 225 -6.32 -13.42 1.16
CA TYR A 225 -6.99 -12.97 -0.06
C TYR A 225 -6.84 -13.96 -1.20
N TYR A 226 -7.86 -13.98 -2.08
CA TYR A 226 -7.75 -14.45 -3.45
C TYR A 226 -7.60 -13.27 -4.40
N LEU A 227 -6.67 -13.37 -5.33
CA LEU A 227 -6.61 -12.53 -6.52
C LEU A 227 -7.01 -13.38 -7.72
N LEU A 228 -8.15 -13.03 -8.33
CA LEU A 228 -8.68 -13.75 -9.48
C LEU A 228 -8.25 -13.09 -10.79
N ASP A 229 -8.22 -13.88 -11.84
CA ASP A 229 -7.88 -13.44 -13.20
C ASP A 229 -8.82 -12.32 -13.70
N LYS A 230 -8.40 -11.61 -14.72
CA LYS A 230 -9.17 -10.53 -15.36
C LYS A 230 -10.48 -11.02 -15.97
N SER A 231 -10.64 -12.33 -16.23
CA SER A 231 -11.90 -12.93 -16.63
C SER A 231 -13.01 -12.81 -15.57
N GLU A 232 -12.63 -12.56 -14.30
CA GLU A 232 -13.55 -12.26 -13.19
C GLU A 232 -13.60 -10.75 -12.84
N GLY A 233 -12.78 -9.93 -13.48
CA GLY A 233 -12.58 -8.52 -13.13
C GLY A 233 -13.83 -7.64 -13.23
N ASN A 234 -14.79 -8.01 -14.07
CA ASN A 234 -16.07 -7.31 -14.26
C ASN A 234 -17.21 -7.94 -13.44
N ARG A 235 -16.90 -8.78 -12.45
CA ARG A 235 -17.91 -9.44 -11.61
C ARG A 235 -18.69 -8.44 -10.76
N VAL A 236 -18.04 -7.37 -10.32
CA VAL A 236 -18.65 -6.22 -9.65
C VAL A 236 -18.01 -4.92 -10.14
N ASN A 237 -18.78 -3.83 -10.13
CA ASN A 237 -18.31 -2.49 -10.54
C ASN A 237 -17.82 -1.66 -9.35
N HIS A 238 -18.40 -1.90 -8.17
CA HIS A 238 -18.12 -1.21 -6.91
C HIS A 238 -17.38 -2.12 -5.95
N VAL A 239 -16.80 -1.53 -4.90
CA VAL A 239 -16.29 -2.32 -3.77
C VAL A 239 -17.49 -2.81 -2.95
N ILE A 240 -17.63 -4.11 -2.80
CA ILE A 240 -18.73 -4.74 -2.08
C ILE A 240 -18.25 -5.17 -0.69
N PHE A 241 -18.84 -4.61 0.34
CA PHE A 241 -18.69 -5.03 1.74
C PHE A 241 -19.94 -5.73 2.23
N GLN A 242 -19.81 -6.55 3.26
CA GLN A 242 -20.91 -7.11 4.04
C GLN A 242 -21.07 -6.35 5.35
N CYS A 243 -22.27 -6.31 5.91
CA CYS A 243 -22.43 -5.92 7.31
C CYS A 243 -21.59 -6.82 8.21
N PRO A 244 -20.94 -6.26 9.25
CA PRO A 244 -20.29 -7.06 10.27
C PRO A 244 -21.27 -8.05 10.92
N ASN A 245 -20.76 -9.22 11.28
CA ASN A 245 -21.51 -10.23 12.03
C ASN A 245 -20.64 -10.70 13.21
N GLU A 246 -21.11 -11.69 13.94
CA GLU A 246 -20.41 -12.32 15.08
C GLU A 246 -18.99 -12.82 14.74
N ASN A 247 -18.71 -13.09 13.44
CA ASN A 247 -17.38 -13.49 12.95
C ASN A 247 -16.52 -12.30 12.49
N GLY A 248 -16.91 -11.06 12.79
CA GLY A 248 -16.17 -9.83 12.49
C GLY A 248 -16.67 -9.07 11.27
N LYS A 249 -15.81 -8.19 10.73
CA LYS A 249 -16.07 -7.47 9.48
C LYS A 249 -16.13 -8.49 8.35
N GLY A 250 -17.22 -8.53 7.60
CA GLY A 250 -17.43 -9.49 6.51
C GLY A 250 -16.35 -9.41 5.42
N VAL A 251 -16.27 -10.45 4.60
CA VAL A 251 -15.36 -10.53 3.45
C VAL A 251 -15.83 -9.56 2.36
N LEU A 252 -14.90 -8.82 1.78
CA LEU A 252 -15.18 -7.94 0.64
C LEU A 252 -14.93 -8.63 -0.71
N VAL A 253 -15.60 -8.11 -1.73
CA VAL A 253 -15.34 -8.41 -3.15
C VAL A 253 -15.11 -7.07 -3.85
N ALA A 254 -13.95 -6.89 -4.47
CA ALA A 254 -13.57 -5.62 -5.06
C ALA A 254 -12.91 -5.80 -6.43
N PRO A 255 -13.24 -4.96 -7.41
CA PRO A 255 -12.43 -4.87 -8.62
C PRO A 255 -11.07 -4.27 -8.28
N THR A 256 -10.06 -4.48 -9.11
CA THR A 256 -8.76 -3.82 -8.98
C THR A 256 -8.55 -2.81 -10.11
N VAL A 257 -7.61 -1.88 -9.92
CA VAL A 257 -7.23 -0.91 -10.97
C VAL A 257 -6.54 -1.60 -12.18
N HIS A 258 -6.10 -2.85 -12.01
CA HIS A 258 -5.46 -3.63 -13.06
C HIS A 258 -6.42 -4.61 -13.76
N GLY A 259 -7.72 -4.57 -13.42
CA GLY A 259 -8.76 -5.37 -14.06
C GLY A 259 -8.96 -6.78 -13.48
N ASN A 260 -8.36 -7.09 -12.35
CA ASN A 260 -8.57 -8.34 -11.60
C ASN A 260 -9.73 -8.20 -10.61
N LEU A 261 -10.17 -9.31 -10.03
CA LEU A 261 -11.08 -9.34 -8.88
C LEU A 261 -10.31 -9.75 -7.63
N LEU A 262 -10.43 -8.96 -6.56
CA LEU A 262 -9.88 -9.23 -5.25
C LEU A 262 -10.99 -9.69 -4.31
N VAL A 263 -10.77 -10.81 -3.60
CA VAL A 263 -11.72 -11.37 -2.65
C VAL A 263 -11.02 -11.66 -1.33
N GLY A 264 -11.56 -11.16 -0.26
CA GLY A 264 -10.99 -11.21 1.09
C GLY A 264 -11.19 -9.87 1.79
N PRO A 265 -10.56 -9.66 2.95
CA PRO A 265 -9.86 -10.66 3.74
C PRO A 265 -10.73 -11.31 4.81
N ASN A 266 -10.20 -12.35 5.44
CA ASN A 266 -10.55 -12.73 6.79
C ASN A 266 -9.83 -11.84 7.83
N ALA A 267 -9.93 -12.16 9.11
CA ALA A 267 -9.22 -11.47 10.19
C ALA A 267 -8.81 -12.48 11.27
N GLN A 268 -7.53 -12.82 11.31
CA GLN A 268 -6.98 -13.77 12.28
C GLN A 268 -5.87 -13.10 13.08
N PRO A 269 -5.92 -13.11 14.42
CA PRO A 269 -4.78 -12.69 15.24
C PRO A 269 -3.55 -13.53 14.89
N VAL A 270 -2.39 -12.87 14.79
CA VAL A 270 -1.11 -13.53 14.49
C VAL A 270 0.00 -12.90 15.31
N ALA A 271 1.08 -13.64 15.53
CA ALA A 271 2.31 -13.10 16.11
C ALA A 271 3.16 -12.49 14.99
N GLY A 272 3.62 -11.25 15.21
CA GLY A 272 4.54 -10.58 14.26
C GLY A 272 3.96 -10.36 12.86
N ASP A 273 4.73 -10.71 11.84
CA ASP A 273 4.46 -10.45 10.43
C ASP A 273 4.09 -11.72 9.63
N ASP A 274 3.52 -12.75 10.27
CA ASP A 274 3.14 -14.00 9.59
C ASP A 274 2.14 -13.75 8.46
N THR A 275 2.61 -13.90 7.22
CA THR A 275 1.84 -13.74 5.97
C THR A 275 1.50 -15.06 5.29
N ALA A 276 1.55 -16.19 6.00
CA ALA A 276 1.15 -17.47 5.44
C ALA A 276 -0.36 -17.51 5.14
N CYS A 277 -0.74 -18.03 3.96
CA CYS A 277 -2.12 -18.35 3.66
C CYS A 277 -2.45 -19.75 4.17
N THR A 278 -3.63 -19.91 4.78
CA THR A 278 -4.10 -21.19 5.32
C THR A 278 -5.29 -21.75 4.52
N ALA A 279 -5.41 -23.05 4.45
CA ALA A 279 -6.53 -23.70 3.75
C ALA A 279 -7.89 -23.27 4.36
N ASP A 280 -7.98 -23.24 5.69
CA ASP A 280 -9.20 -22.87 6.41
C ASP A 280 -9.56 -21.40 6.22
N GLY A 281 -8.55 -20.50 6.28
CA GLY A 281 -8.75 -19.07 6.05
C GLY A 281 -9.24 -18.78 4.64
N LEU A 282 -8.66 -19.42 3.64
CA LEU A 282 -9.09 -19.30 2.25
C LEU A 282 -10.48 -19.92 2.02
N ALA A 283 -10.78 -21.07 2.63
CA ALA A 283 -12.12 -21.68 2.55
C ALA A 283 -13.18 -20.76 3.17
N PHE A 284 -12.90 -20.15 4.33
CA PHE A 284 -13.77 -19.15 4.95
C PHE A 284 -14.01 -17.96 4.01
N VAL A 285 -12.95 -17.38 3.43
CA VAL A 285 -13.07 -16.26 2.50
C VAL A 285 -13.96 -16.61 1.31
N ALA A 286 -13.75 -17.79 0.71
CA ALA A 286 -14.54 -18.22 -0.43
C ALA A 286 -16.03 -18.43 -0.08
N ALA A 287 -16.33 -19.04 1.06
CA ALA A 287 -17.70 -19.25 1.53
C ALA A 287 -18.41 -17.92 1.84
N ALA A 288 -17.74 -17.02 2.56
CA ALA A 288 -18.30 -15.72 2.92
C ALA A 288 -18.55 -14.83 1.69
N ALA A 289 -17.64 -14.80 0.73
CA ALA A 289 -17.79 -13.99 -0.49
C ALA A 289 -18.98 -14.43 -1.35
N ARG A 290 -19.26 -15.73 -1.44
CA ARG A 290 -20.41 -16.26 -2.18
C ARG A 290 -21.77 -15.84 -1.59
N ARG A 291 -21.81 -15.43 -0.33
CA ARG A 291 -23.04 -14.86 0.26
C ARG A 291 -23.43 -13.54 -0.40
N SER A 292 -22.44 -12.74 -0.82
CA SER A 292 -22.67 -11.46 -1.51
C SER A 292 -22.73 -11.63 -3.04
N VAL A 293 -21.80 -12.41 -3.60
CA VAL A 293 -21.61 -12.59 -5.05
C VAL A 293 -21.51 -14.09 -5.36
N PRO A 294 -22.64 -14.79 -5.53
CA PRO A 294 -22.66 -16.25 -5.67
C PRO A 294 -21.88 -16.79 -6.87
N GLY A 295 -21.80 -15.99 -7.95
CA GLY A 295 -21.22 -16.41 -9.22
C GLY A 295 -19.68 -16.36 -9.31
N ILE A 296 -18.96 -16.11 -8.23
CA ILE A 296 -17.47 -16.04 -8.24
C ILE A 296 -16.87 -17.41 -8.58
N ARG A 297 -16.01 -17.46 -9.60
CA ARG A 297 -15.28 -18.65 -10.01
C ARG A 297 -13.89 -18.70 -9.38
N PHE A 298 -13.76 -19.27 -8.19
CA PHE A 298 -12.48 -19.37 -7.48
C PHE A 298 -11.43 -20.22 -8.21
N GLY A 299 -11.82 -21.05 -9.18
CA GLY A 299 -10.90 -21.74 -10.09
C GLY A 299 -10.07 -20.82 -10.99
N GLU A 300 -10.50 -19.56 -11.14
CA GLU A 300 -9.76 -18.52 -11.84
C GLU A 300 -8.75 -17.78 -10.94
N SER A 301 -8.44 -18.31 -9.75
CA SER A 301 -7.43 -17.73 -8.87
C SER A 301 -6.05 -17.81 -9.52
N ILE A 302 -5.38 -16.66 -9.60
CA ILE A 302 -4.01 -16.57 -10.12
C ILE A 302 -2.99 -16.40 -8.98
N ARG A 303 -3.44 -15.96 -7.81
CA ARG A 303 -2.59 -15.81 -6.63
C ARG A 303 -3.42 -15.77 -5.35
N ASN A 304 -2.88 -16.36 -4.28
CA ASN A 304 -3.29 -16.13 -2.91
C ASN A 304 -2.20 -15.34 -2.21
N PHE A 305 -2.58 -14.46 -1.31
CA PHE A 305 -1.64 -13.71 -0.48
C PHE A 305 -2.28 -13.32 0.84
N ALA A 306 -1.48 -12.99 1.81
CA ALA A 306 -1.94 -12.41 3.06
C ALA A 306 -1.16 -11.15 3.40
N GLY A 307 -1.79 -10.28 4.19
CA GLY A 307 -1.17 -9.09 4.75
C GLY A 307 -1.53 -8.92 6.20
N VAL A 308 -0.63 -8.36 6.98
CA VAL A 308 -0.81 -8.15 8.42
C VAL A 308 -1.13 -6.69 8.70
N ARG A 309 -2.20 -6.45 9.45
CA ARG A 309 -2.64 -5.11 9.88
C ARG A 309 -1.99 -4.77 11.20
N ALA A 310 -1.44 -3.56 11.30
CA ALA A 310 -0.88 -3.00 12.53
C ALA A 310 -2.03 -2.38 13.38
N ASN A 311 -2.88 -3.22 13.97
CA ASN A 311 -3.87 -2.74 14.92
C ASN A 311 -3.19 -2.35 16.23
N VAL A 312 -3.83 -1.45 17.00
CA VAL A 312 -3.40 -1.05 18.33
C VAL A 312 -4.55 -1.20 19.33
N ASP A 313 -4.21 -1.44 20.57
CA ASP A 313 -5.13 -1.57 21.73
C ASP A 313 -5.91 -0.28 22.02
N THR A 314 -5.38 0.89 21.69
CA THR A 314 -6.05 2.19 21.85
C THR A 314 -7.30 2.37 20.99
N GLY A 315 -7.46 1.56 19.94
CA GLY A 315 -8.61 1.61 19.03
C GLY A 315 -8.56 2.70 17.95
N ASP A 316 -7.79 3.77 18.12
CA ASP A 316 -7.58 4.86 17.14
C ASP A 316 -6.13 4.88 16.64
N PHE A 317 -5.81 5.74 15.68
CA PHE A 317 -4.43 6.01 15.26
C PHE A 317 -3.63 6.66 16.40
N VAL A 318 -2.38 6.27 16.54
CA VAL A 318 -1.42 6.93 17.43
C VAL A 318 -0.60 7.91 16.60
N ILE A 319 -0.94 9.20 16.70
CA ILE A 319 -0.31 10.26 15.88
C ILE A 319 0.01 11.43 16.81
N GLY A 320 1.28 11.80 16.86
CA GLY A 320 1.75 12.92 17.66
C GLY A 320 3.12 12.68 18.25
N GLU A 321 3.63 13.68 18.99
CA GLU A 321 4.86 13.51 19.76
C GLU A 321 4.64 12.52 20.90
N ALA A 322 5.59 11.62 21.09
CA ALA A 322 5.56 10.66 22.18
C ALA A 322 5.79 11.36 23.54
N ASP A 323 5.07 10.92 24.56
CA ASP A 323 5.16 11.49 25.91
C ASP A 323 6.60 11.41 26.47
N GLY A 324 7.12 12.54 26.90
CA GLY A 324 8.49 12.65 27.44
C GLY A 324 9.60 12.59 26.38
N ALA A 325 9.28 12.50 25.10
CA ALA A 325 10.21 12.39 23.99
C ALA A 325 9.99 13.50 22.91
N PRO A 326 10.16 14.79 23.25
CA PRO A 326 9.92 15.88 22.33
C PRO A 326 10.77 15.73 21.05
N GLY A 327 10.12 15.93 19.89
CA GLY A 327 10.72 15.73 18.56
C GLY A 327 10.66 14.28 18.08
N PHE A 328 10.17 13.32 18.87
CA PHE A 328 9.88 11.96 18.40
C PHE A 328 8.37 11.82 18.14
N ILE A 329 8.01 11.61 16.87
CA ILE A 329 6.64 11.67 16.36
C ILE A 329 6.20 10.28 15.92
N ASP A 330 5.19 9.72 16.58
CA ASP A 330 4.59 8.46 16.18
C ASP A 330 3.56 8.65 15.07
N LEU A 331 3.58 7.73 14.09
CA LEU A 331 2.55 7.49 13.10
C LEU A 331 2.21 5.99 13.13
N ALA A 332 1.66 5.53 14.26
CA ALA A 332 1.44 4.11 14.55
C ALA A 332 -0.06 3.73 14.53
N GLY A 333 -0.34 2.43 14.59
CA GLY A 333 -1.72 1.93 14.53
C GLY A 333 -2.40 2.06 13.18
N MET A 334 -1.62 2.16 12.10
CA MET A 334 -2.11 2.44 10.74
C MET A 334 -2.78 1.23 10.09
N LYS A 335 -3.74 0.62 10.80
CA LYS A 335 -4.71 -0.34 10.24
C LYS A 335 -5.63 0.35 9.22
N SER A 336 -6.57 -0.40 8.60
CA SER A 336 -7.65 0.24 7.82
C SER A 336 -8.39 1.28 8.69
N PRO A 337 -8.49 2.55 8.22
CA PRO A 337 -8.25 3.06 6.86
C PRO A 337 -6.87 3.74 6.61
N GLY A 338 -5.77 3.23 7.13
CA GLY A 338 -4.44 3.83 7.04
C GLY A 338 -3.99 4.19 5.62
N LEU A 339 -4.25 3.34 4.61
CA LEU A 339 -3.94 3.64 3.21
C LEU A 339 -4.65 4.91 2.73
N SER A 340 -5.95 5.06 3.05
CA SER A 340 -6.74 6.23 2.69
C SER A 340 -6.27 7.48 3.42
N SER A 341 -5.87 7.31 4.68
CA SER A 341 -5.53 8.41 5.59
C SER A 341 -4.11 8.94 5.39
N ALA A 342 -3.21 8.15 4.80
CA ALA A 342 -1.78 8.44 4.74
C ALA A 342 -1.42 9.87 4.30
N PRO A 343 -2.03 10.46 3.24
CA PRO A 343 -1.73 11.84 2.88
C PRO A 343 -2.17 12.88 3.92
N ALA A 344 -3.25 12.61 4.67
CA ALA A 344 -3.70 13.50 5.71
C ALA A 344 -2.86 13.35 6.99
N VAL A 345 -2.42 12.12 7.29
CA VAL A 345 -1.47 11.81 8.38
C VAL A 345 -0.14 12.55 8.17
N ALA A 346 0.37 12.56 6.94
CA ALA A 346 1.59 13.29 6.60
C ALA A 346 1.50 14.79 6.94
N LYS A 347 0.33 15.40 6.77
CA LYS A 347 0.10 16.80 7.15
C LYS A 347 0.07 17.04 8.67
N GLU A 348 -0.19 16.05 9.48
CA GLU A 348 -0.05 16.18 10.94
C GLU A 348 1.41 16.40 11.33
N VAL A 349 2.37 15.76 10.62
CA VAL A 349 3.80 15.97 10.84
C VAL A 349 4.18 17.43 10.59
N THR A 350 3.77 18.01 9.45
CA THR A 350 4.05 19.43 9.16
C THR A 350 3.39 20.39 10.16
N LYS A 351 2.23 20.04 10.71
CA LYS A 351 1.59 20.84 11.77
C LYS A 351 2.40 20.82 13.06
N ILE A 352 2.98 19.66 13.43
CA ILE A 352 3.83 19.55 14.62
C ILE A 352 5.08 20.41 14.44
N LEU A 353 5.79 20.32 13.30
CA LEU A 353 6.97 21.13 13.01
C LEU A 353 6.60 22.63 13.02
N ALA A 354 5.46 23.02 12.48
CA ALA A 354 4.98 24.42 12.49
C ALA A 354 4.69 24.90 13.91
N ALA A 355 4.14 24.07 14.78
CA ALA A 355 3.89 24.43 16.19
C ALA A 355 5.20 24.69 16.96
N HIS A 356 6.29 24.07 16.57
CA HIS A 356 7.62 24.33 17.10
C HIS A 356 8.36 25.49 16.38
N ASN A 357 7.73 26.16 15.42
CA ASN A 357 8.34 27.16 14.54
C ASN A 357 9.51 26.62 13.69
N ASP A 358 9.53 25.34 13.41
CA ASP A 358 10.58 24.64 12.68
C ASP A 358 10.18 24.26 11.23
N LEU A 359 9.01 24.70 10.77
CA LEU A 359 8.58 24.51 9.39
C LEU A 359 8.90 25.78 8.56
N PRO A 360 9.88 25.73 7.62
CA PRO A 360 10.21 26.87 6.77
C PRO A 360 9.14 27.10 5.69
N GLU A 361 9.28 28.20 4.92
CA GLU A 361 8.45 28.44 3.75
C GLU A 361 8.67 27.35 2.68
N PRO A 362 7.63 26.96 1.93
CA PRO A 362 7.74 25.96 0.89
C PRO A 362 8.74 26.33 -0.22
N LYS A 363 9.32 25.32 -0.85
CA LYS A 363 10.21 25.49 -2.02
C LYS A 363 9.47 26.11 -3.19
N THR A 364 10.08 27.09 -3.87
CA THR A 364 9.54 27.71 -5.08
C THR A 364 9.81 26.92 -6.36
N ASN A 365 10.83 26.05 -6.34
CA ASN A 365 11.28 25.23 -7.49
C ASN A 365 10.94 23.74 -7.33
N TYR A 366 9.85 23.42 -6.63
CA TYR A 366 9.42 22.05 -6.39
C TYR A 366 9.02 21.33 -7.67
N LYS A 367 9.56 20.15 -7.88
CA LYS A 367 9.28 19.30 -9.04
C LYS A 367 8.14 18.32 -8.71
N ASP A 368 6.91 18.82 -8.82
CA ASP A 368 5.70 18.08 -8.48
C ASP A 368 5.04 17.48 -9.73
N GLY A 369 5.27 16.25 -9.97
CA GLY A 369 4.69 15.49 -11.07
C GLY A 369 5.52 14.26 -11.38
N ARG A 370 4.83 13.23 -11.81
CA ARG A 370 5.42 11.96 -12.21
C ARG A 370 4.62 11.42 -13.38
N THR A 371 5.29 10.87 -14.37
CA THR A 371 4.66 10.16 -15.48
C THR A 371 5.38 8.85 -15.69
N ARG A 372 4.64 7.81 -16.06
CA ARG A 372 5.18 6.50 -16.42
C ARG A 372 4.73 6.10 -17.80
N VAL A 373 5.62 5.48 -18.53
CA VAL A 373 5.24 4.81 -19.77
C VAL A 373 4.45 3.54 -19.44
N ARG A 374 3.21 3.46 -19.93
CA ARG A 374 2.40 2.24 -19.97
C ARG A 374 2.20 1.88 -21.42
N PHE A 375 3.18 1.19 -21.99
CA PHE A 375 3.26 0.94 -23.43
C PHE A 375 1.96 0.36 -24.01
N LYS A 376 1.33 -0.57 -23.31
CA LYS A 376 0.08 -1.20 -23.77
C LYS A 376 -1.08 -0.21 -23.95
N GLU A 377 -1.08 0.90 -23.22
CA GLU A 377 -2.15 1.91 -23.20
C GLU A 377 -1.95 3.00 -24.26
N LEU A 378 -0.75 3.10 -24.85
CA LEU A 378 -0.43 4.10 -25.85
C LEU A 378 -1.14 3.82 -27.19
N PRO A 379 -1.54 4.87 -27.95
CA PRO A 379 -1.97 4.74 -29.33
C PRO A 379 -0.88 4.16 -30.24
N PRO A 380 -1.23 3.53 -31.39
CA PRO A 380 -0.25 2.92 -32.30
C PRO A 380 0.87 3.87 -32.75
N GLU A 381 0.55 5.12 -33.05
CA GLU A 381 1.51 6.15 -33.49
C GLU A 381 2.54 6.44 -32.42
N GLN A 382 2.09 6.63 -31.16
CA GLN A 382 2.99 6.86 -30.02
C GLN A 382 3.85 5.63 -29.70
N LYS A 383 3.31 4.42 -29.89
CA LYS A 383 4.11 3.18 -29.77
C LYS A 383 5.22 3.15 -30.83
N ALA A 384 4.91 3.48 -32.07
CA ALA A 384 5.89 3.51 -33.17
C ALA A 384 6.99 4.55 -32.90
N GLU A 385 6.63 5.76 -32.47
CA GLU A 385 7.59 6.80 -32.11
C GLU A 385 8.49 6.38 -30.94
N LEU A 386 7.91 5.76 -29.90
CA LEU A 386 8.66 5.31 -28.74
C LEU A 386 9.65 4.20 -29.10
N ILE A 387 9.23 3.23 -29.93
CA ILE A 387 10.10 2.16 -30.45
C ILE A 387 11.24 2.74 -31.31
N ALA A 388 10.95 3.74 -32.15
CA ALA A 388 11.97 4.39 -32.96
C ALA A 388 13.03 5.11 -32.11
N LYS A 389 12.62 5.71 -30.98
CA LYS A 389 13.53 6.37 -30.03
C LYS A 389 14.31 5.36 -29.18
N ASN A 390 13.67 4.27 -28.75
CA ASN A 390 14.28 3.23 -27.94
C ASN A 390 13.72 1.85 -28.33
N PRO A 391 14.50 1.04 -29.09
CA PRO A 391 14.07 -0.27 -29.58
C PRO A 391 13.69 -1.28 -28.47
N ALA A 392 14.08 -1.04 -27.21
CA ALA A 392 13.71 -1.89 -26.08
C ALA A 392 12.19 -1.92 -25.86
N TYR A 393 11.47 -0.85 -26.21
CA TYR A 393 10.00 -0.83 -26.16
C TYR A 393 9.32 -1.71 -27.22
N GLY A 394 10.06 -2.13 -28.25
CA GLY A 394 9.57 -3.09 -29.24
C GLY A 394 9.65 -4.55 -28.82
N ARG A 395 10.29 -4.85 -27.69
CA ARG A 395 10.47 -6.22 -27.18
C ARG A 395 9.56 -6.50 -25.99
N VAL A 396 8.48 -7.25 -26.21
CA VAL A 396 7.55 -7.66 -25.12
C VAL A 396 8.17 -8.80 -24.33
N ILE A 397 8.43 -8.57 -23.05
CA ILE A 397 8.98 -9.53 -22.09
C ILE A 397 7.86 -10.25 -21.33
N CYS A 398 6.93 -9.51 -20.71
CA CYS A 398 5.78 -10.09 -20.03
C CYS A 398 4.57 -10.11 -20.96
N ARG A 399 4.22 -11.31 -21.49
CA ARG A 399 3.12 -11.46 -22.46
C ARG A 399 1.75 -11.29 -21.82
N CYS A 400 1.55 -11.74 -20.58
CA CYS A 400 0.26 -11.65 -19.88
C CYS A 400 -0.18 -10.21 -19.64
N GLU A 401 0.78 -9.33 -19.32
CA GLU A 401 0.55 -7.90 -19.03
C GLU A 401 1.01 -6.97 -20.16
N THR A 402 1.60 -7.53 -21.22
CA THR A 402 2.16 -6.77 -22.36
C THR A 402 3.18 -5.72 -21.90
N ILE A 403 4.12 -6.14 -21.04
CA ILE A 403 5.19 -5.28 -20.56
C ILE A 403 6.44 -5.47 -21.41
N THR A 404 7.01 -4.36 -21.85
CA THR A 404 8.19 -4.33 -22.71
C THR A 404 9.49 -4.32 -21.90
N GLU A 405 10.60 -4.62 -22.60
CA GLU A 405 11.94 -4.49 -22.03
C GLU A 405 12.24 -3.03 -21.64
N GLY A 406 11.75 -2.06 -22.44
CA GLY A 406 11.89 -0.64 -22.13
C GLY A 406 11.27 -0.27 -20.79
N GLU A 407 10.05 -0.71 -20.49
CA GLU A 407 9.39 -0.45 -19.20
C GLU A 407 10.13 -1.11 -18.02
N ILE A 408 10.75 -2.29 -18.24
CA ILE A 408 11.57 -2.95 -17.20
C ILE A 408 12.86 -2.17 -16.95
N LEU A 409 13.51 -1.68 -18.01
CA LEU A 409 14.71 -0.85 -17.91
C LEU A 409 14.42 0.49 -17.20
N ASP A 410 13.27 1.11 -17.49
CA ASP A 410 12.82 2.30 -16.77
C ASP A 410 12.68 2.03 -15.26
N ALA A 411 12.12 0.87 -14.89
CA ALA A 411 11.97 0.46 -13.50
C ALA A 411 13.33 0.25 -12.79
N LEU A 412 14.34 -0.19 -13.53
CA LEU A 412 15.71 -0.39 -13.03
C LEU A 412 16.55 0.90 -12.98
N GLN A 413 16.07 1.98 -13.61
CA GLN A 413 16.76 3.27 -13.73
C GLN A 413 15.97 4.44 -13.15
N SER A 414 14.84 4.17 -12.45
CA SER A 414 14.02 5.20 -11.80
C SER A 414 14.75 5.87 -10.63
N GLU A 415 14.17 6.92 -10.06
CA GLU A 415 14.70 7.60 -8.86
C GLU A 415 14.90 6.64 -7.68
N ILE A 416 14.07 5.59 -7.61
CA ILE A 416 14.24 4.48 -6.65
C ILE A 416 14.34 3.19 -7.48
N PRO A 417 15.53 2.82 -7.94
CA PRO A 417 15.71 1.67 -8.83
C PRO A 417 15.23 0.36 -8.20
N ALA A 418 14.55 -0.48 -8.98
CA ALA A 418 14.23 -1.84 -8.56
C ALA A 418 15.50 -2.66 -8.39
N VAL A 419 15.59 -3.49 -7.35
CA VAL A 419 16.74 -4.35 -7.05
C VAL A 419 16.38 -5.83 -6.99
N SER A 420 15.10 -6.19 -7.21
CA SER A 420 14.57 -7.54 -7.15
C SER A 420 13.50 -7.76 -8.23
N ILE A 421 13.12 -9.02 -8.47
CA ILE A 421 12.06 -9.34 -9.43
C ILE A 421 10.73 -8.71 -9.00
N ASP A 422 10.37 -8.81 -7.72
CA ASP A 422 9.15 -8.18 -7.21
C ASP A 422 9.27 -6.64 -7.12
N GLY A 423 10.49 -6.10 -7.01
CA GLY A 423 10.75 -4.67 -7.19
C GLY A 423 10.40 -4.18 -8.60
N VAL A 424 10.79 -4.91 -9.64
CA VAL A 424 10.39 -4.66 -11.04
C VAL A 424 8.88 -4.81 -11.20
N LYS A 425 8.30 -5.87 -10.66
CA LYS A 425 6.86 -6.14 -10.67
C LYS A 425 6.05 -5.00 -10.05
N ARG A 426 6.47 -4.45 -8.91
CA ARG A 426 5.81 -3.29 -8.25
C ARG A 426 5.88 -2.01 -9.09
N ARG A 427 6.86 -1.89 -10.01
CA ARG A 427 7.03 -0.70 -10.85
C ARG A 427 6.33 -0.79 -12.21
N CYS A 428 6.37 -1.95 -12.87
CA CYS A 428 5.83 -2.07 -14.23
C CYS A 428 4.83 -3.22 -14.44
N ASN A 429 4.41 -3.94 -13.39
CA ASN A 429 3.49 -5.08 -13.43
C ASN A 429 4.02 -6.32 -14.17
N ALA A 430 5.30 -6.38 -14.53
CA ALA A 430 5.89 -7.60 -15.08
C ALA A 430 5.78 -8.75 -14.07
N GLY A 431 5.16 -9.87 -14.45
CA GLY A 431 4.92 -11.00 -13.56
C GLY A 431 3.60 -10.96 -12.78
N MET A 432 2.74 -9.94 -12.94
CA MET A 432 1.44 -9.86 -12.26
C MET A 432 0.29 -10.57 -12.98
N GLY A 433 0.49 -11.02 -14.21
CA GLY A 433 -0.55 -11.69 -14.99
C GLY A 433 -0.73 -13.16 -14.60
N ARG A 434 -1.59 -13.86 -15.35
CA ARG A 434 -2.03 -15.25 -15.10
C ARG A 434 -0.90 -16.24 -14.77
N CYS A 435 0.27 -16.13 -15.41
CA CYS A 435 1.38 -17.07 -15.18
C CYS A 435 2.28 -16.69 -13.98
N GLN A 436 2.04 -15.56 -13.32
CA GLN A 436 2.79 -15.10 -12.13
C GLN A 436 4.31 -15.17 -12.27
N GLY A 437 4.84 -14.69 -13.41
CA GLY A 437 6.27 -14.66 -13.67
C GLY A 437 6.85 -15.91 -14.36
N GLY A 438 6.06 -16.98 -14.54
CA GLY A 438 6.55 -18.26 -15.07
C GLY A 438 7.25 -18.16 -16.44
N PHE A 439 6.92 -17.20 -17.28
CA PHE A 439 7.60 -16.96 -18.56
C PHE A 439 8.56 -15.76 -18.51
N CYS A 440 8.19 -14.67 -17.86
CA CYS A 440 9.01 -13.45 -17.88
C CYS A 440 10.10 -13.45 -16.79
N GLY A 441 9.95 -14.23 -15.71
CA GLY A 441 10.88 -14.24 -14.57
C GLY A 441 12.34 -14.40 -14.97
N PRO A 442 12.74 -15.42 -15.77
CA PRO A 442 14.13 -15.59 -16.20
C PRO A 442 14.67 -14.38 -16.98
N ARG A 443 13.85 -13.76 -17.83
CA ARG A 443 14.27 -12.57 -18.59
C ARG A 443 14.38 -11.33 -17.71
N VAL A 444 13.49 -11.17 -16.72
CA VAL A 444 13.58 -10.10 -15.74
C VAL A 444 14.84 -10.25 -14.90
N LEU A 445 15.18 -11.49 -14.47
CA LEU A 445 16.41 -11.78 -13.76
C LEU A 445 17.65 -11.38 -14.59
N GLU A 446 17.71 -11.77 -15.86
CA GLU A 446 18.81 -11.40 -16.76
C GLU A 446 18.94 -9.88 -16.90
N LEU A 447 17.82 -9.16 -17.05
CA LEU A 447 17.82 -7.70 -17.16
C LEU A 447 18.30 -7.02 -15.88
N ILE A 448 17.88 -7.51 -14.71
CA ILE A 448 18.35 -7.03 -13.40
C ILE A 448 19.86 -7.23 -13.30
N SER A 449 20.33 -8.48 -13.47
CA SER A 449 21.75 -8.84 -13.39
C SER A 449 22.61 -7.97 -14.32
N LYS A 450 22.21 -7.86 -15.58
CA LYS A 450 22.93 -7.07 -16.59
C LYS A 450 22.94 -5.57 -16.30
N THR A 451 21.79 -5.01 -15.90
CA THR A 451 21.64 -3.56 -15.72
C THR A 451 22.31 -3.07 -14.45
N LEU A 452 22.22 -3.86 -13.37
CA LEU A 452 22.82 -3.53 -12.08
C LEU A 452 24.26 -4.05 -11.93
N GLY A 453 24.75 -4.87 -12.87
CA GLY A 453 26.10 -5.46 -12.82
C GLY A 453 26.30 -6.44 -11.67
N ILE A 454 25.23 -7.12 -11.22
CA ILE A 454 25.27 -8.12 -10.14
C ILE A 454 25.27 -9.56 -10.70
N ASP A 455 25.81 -10.48 -9.92
CA ASP A 455 25.77 -11.90 -10.30
C ASP A 455 24.33 -12.41 -10.38
N PRO A 456 23.93 -13.23 -11.37
CA PRO A 456 22.62 -13.85 -11.40
C PRO A 456 22.24 -14.60 -10.10
N LEU A 457 23.21 -15.16 -9.38
CA LEU A 457 23.00 -15.82 -8.09
C LEU A 457 22.59 -14.85 -6.97
N ASP A 458 22.95 -13.57 -7.10
CA ASP A 458 22.62 -12.52 -6.12
C ASP A 458 21.28 -11.83 -6.40
N VAL A 459 20.60 -12.18 -7.51
CA VAL A 459 19.29 -11.62 -7.82
C VAL A 459 18.22 -12.19 -6.88
N LEU A 460 17.56 -11.31 -6.16
CA LEU A 460 16.50 -11.66 -5.22
C LEU A 460 15.13 -11.72 -5.91
N GLN A 461 14.25 -12.61 -5.41
CA GLN A 461 12.84 -12.58 -5.78
C GLN A 461 12.17 -11.33 -5.20
N ASP A 462 12.37 -11.03 -3.93
CA ASP A 462 11.80 -9.91 -3.20
C ASP A 462 12.82 -9.30 -2.23
N LYS A 463 12.89 -9.75 -0.98
CA LYS A 463 13.75 -9.24 0.08
C LYS A 463 14.95 -10.16 0.35
N ALA A 464 15.82 -9.77 1.27
CA ALA A 464 16.98 -10.55 1.67
C ALA A 464 16.65 -12.02 1.97
N GLY A 465 17.49 -12.94 1.50
CA GLY A 465 17.30 -14.39 1.66
C GLY A 465 16.35 -15.05 0.65
N THR A 466 15.80 -14.29 -0.32
CA THR A 466 14.92 -14.83 -1.38
C THR A 466 15.63 -14.96 -2.73
N ASN A 467 16.83 -15.51 -2.74
CA ASN A 467 17.60 -15.74 -3.96
C ASN A 467 16.83 -16.63 -4.94
N VAL A 468 16.75 -16.21 -6.22
CA VAL A 468 16.02 -16.96 -7.25
C VAL A 468 16.82 -18.20 -7.66
N LEU A 469 18.13 -18.07 -7.77
CA LEU A 469 19.04 -19.14 -8.10
C LEU A 469 19.90 -19.46 -6.86
N LEU A 470 20.01 -20.73 -6.53
CA LEU A 470 20.80 -21.18 -5.36
C LEU A 470 22.25 -21.44 -5.73
N CYS A 471 22.50 -22.04 -6.91
CA CYS A 471 23.85 -22.35 -7.37
C CYS A 471 23.90 -22.70 -8.86
N GLU A 472 25.11 -22.76 -9.40
CA GLU A 472 25.38 -23.28 -10.73
C GLU A 472 25.52 -24.82 -10.69
N THR A 473 24.63 -25.56 -11.35
CA THR A 473 24.59 -27.03 -11.31
C THR A 473 25.82 -27.71 -11.87
N LYS A 474 26.54 -27.07 -12.82
CA LYS A 474 27.71 -27.69 -13.46
C LYS A 474 29.01 -27.38 -12.75
N THR A 475 29.17 -26.26 -12.15
CA THR A 475 30.40 -25.79 -11.51
C THR A 475 30.35 -25.92 -9.99
N GLY A 476 29.17 -26.12 -9.42
CA GLY A 476 28.94 -26.11 -7.97
C GLY A 476 29.10 -24.72 -7.32
N ARG A 477 29.31 -23.67 -8.10
CA ARG A 477 29.39 -22.28 -7.58
C ARG A 477 28.09 -21.87 -6.91
N GLY A 478 28.17 -21.38 -5.69
CA GLY A 478 26.99 -20.97 -4.90
C GLY A 478 26.32 -22.08 -4.11
N CYS A 479 26.68 -23.36 -4.28
CA CYS A 479 26.03 -24.50 -3.60
C CYS A 479 26.36 -24.62 -2.08
N ASN A 480 27.14 -23.69 -1.51
CA ASN A 480 27.52 -23.71 -0.10
C ASN A 480 26.59 -22.92 0.82
N HIS A 481 25.41 -22.55 0.34
CA HIS A 481 24.38 -21.87 1.14
C HIS A 481 23.41 -22.92 1.71
N GLY A 482 23.85 -23.65 2.74
CA GLY A 482 23.04 -24.51 3.57
C GLY A 482 22.99 -23.96 4.99
#